data_1bf050a66b6a53df6e8aef535740938e
#
_entry.id   1bf050a66b6a53df6e8aef535740938e
#
_cell.length_a   1.000
_cell.length_b   1.000
_cell.length_c   1.000
_cell.angle_alpha   90.00
_cell.angle_beta   90.00
_cell.angle_gamma   90.00
#
_symmetry.space_group_name_H-M   'P 1'
#
loop_
_entity.id
_entity.type
_entity.pdbx_description
1 polymer ?
#
loop_
_entity_poly.entity_id
_entity_poly.type
_entity_poly.pdbx_seq_one_letter_code
_entity_poly.pdbx_strand_id
1 'polypeptide(L)'
;MKINGEDVDCVSVYGARVHNLKNIDVEIPHGKLTVITGLSGSGKSSLAFDTIYAEGQRRYLETFSAYARNMLGVLERPDVDKITGLSPVISIEQKTVNKNPRSTIGTTTEIYDFLRLLYARASDAYSYKSGAKMVKYTEEKILELILEKYEGKRIYILAPVVKNRKGH
;
A
#
# COMPACT_ATOMS: atom_id res chain seq x y z
N MET A 1 33.63 7.20 -10.26
CA MET A 1 33.47 8.66 -10.36
C MET A 1 34.78 9.34 -9.99
N LYS A 2 35.23 10.37 -10.73
CA LYS A 2 36.45 11.15 -10.35
C LYS A 2 36.02 12.46 -9.70
N ILE A 3 36.43 12.67 -8.46
CA ILE A 3 36.26 13.95 -7.77
C ILE A 3 37.66 14.49 -7.47
N ASN A 4 37.97 15.69 -7.96
CA ASN A 4 39.30 16.32 -7.84
C ASN A 4 40.46 15.45 -8.34
N GLY A 5 40.22 14.56 -9.33
CA GLY A 5 41.26 13.70 -9.92
C GLY A 5 41.48 12.35 -9.22
N GLU A 6 40.82 12.09 -8.08
CA GLU A 6 40.86 10.82 -7.37
C GLU A 6 39.66 9.95 -7.75
N ASP A 7 39.89 8.64 -7.91
CA ASP A 7 38.80 7.67 -8.08
C ASP A 7 38.09 7.48 -6.74
N VAL A 8 36.86 7.99 -6.66
CA VAL A 8 36.00 7.88 -5.45
C VAL A 8 35.09 6.68 -5.59
N ASP A 9 35.14 5.82 -4.59
CA ASP A 9 34.16 4.72 -4.44
C ASP A 9 32.77 5.31 -4.21
N CYS A 10 31.76 4.80 -4.90
CA CYS A 10 30.41 5.37 -4.90
C CYS A 10 29.31 4.28 -4.99
N VAL A 11 28.14 4.62 -4.50
CA VAL A 11 26.91 3.95 -4.84
C VAL A 11 26.46 4.45 -6.20
N SER A 12 26.37 3.54 -7.18
CA SER A 12 25.89 3.88 -8.52
C SER A 12 24.53 3.23 -8.76
N VAL A 13 23.55 4.05 -9.09
CA VAL A 13 22.19 3.67 -9.43
C VAL A 13 21.99 3.91 -10.92
N TYR A 14 21.53 2.91 -11.65
CA TYR A 14 21.27 2.98 -13.10
C TYR A 14 19.82 2.67 -13.39
N GLY A 15 19.19 3.52 -14.18
CA GLY A 15 17.85 3.30 -14.69
C GLY A 15 16.77 3.28 -13.61
N ALA A 16 16.80 4.18 -12.63
CA ALA A 16 15.78 4.24 -11.59
C ALA A 16 14.44 4.76 -12.12
N ARG A 17 13.37 3.96 -11.95
CA ARG A 17 12.01 4.24 -12.45
C ARG A 17 10.93 4.13 -11.37
N VAL A 18 11.33 4.01 -10.11
CA VAL A 18 10.39 3.88 -8.98
C VAL A 18 9.50 5.13 -8.88
N HIS A 19 8.20 4.93 -8.77
CA HIS A 19 7.18 5.98 -8.71
C HIS A 19 7.28 6.98 -9.88
N ASN A 20 7.68 8.22 -9.59
CA ASN A 20 7.79 9.30 -10.58
C ASN A 20 9.20 9.52 -11.14
N LEU A 21 10.16 8.65 -10.81
CA LEU A 21 11.50 8.69 -11.37
C LEU A 21 11.47 8.33 -12.87
N LYS A 22 12.18 9.10 -13.66
CA LYS A 22 12.15 9.01 -15.14
C LYS A 22 13.42 8.36 -15.69
N ASN A 23 13.69 7.13 -15.30
CA ASN A 23 14.86 6.37 -15.77
C ASN A 23 16.16 7.14 -15.55
N ILE A 24 16.41 7.52 -14.30
CA ILE A 24 17.57 8.36 -13.93
C ILE A 24 18.76 7.51 -13.48
N ASP A 25 19.96 8.00 -13.79
CA ASP A 25 21.22 7.49 -13.29
C ASP A 25 21.79 8.45 -12.25
N VAL A 26 22.27 7.91 -11.13
CA VAL A 26 22.81 8.72 -10.02
C VAL A 26 24.04 8.05 -9.42
N GLU A 27 25.09 8.83 -9.15
CA GLU A 27 26.27 8.39 -8.42
C GLU A 27 26.37 9.15 -7.08
N ILE A 28 26.52 8.43 -5.98
CA ILE A 28 26.58 8.95 -4.62
C ILE A 28 27.91 8.53 -4.00
N PRO A 29 28.83 9.45 -3.70
CA PRO A 29 30.15 9.12 -3.18
C PRO A 29 30.08 8.57 -1.75
N HIS A 30 30.83 7.51 -1.48
CA HIS A 30 31.01 6.99 -0.13
C HIS A 30 31.80 7.96 0.77
N GLY A 31 31.54 7.89 2.07
CA GLY A 31 32.25 8.70 3.07
C GLY A 31 32.01 10.20 2.98
N LYS A 32 30.98 10.63 2.27
CA LYS A 32 30.59 12.03 2.11
C LYS A 32 29.14 12.26 2.56
N LEU A 33 28.83 13.48 2.98
CA LEU A 33 27.48 13.94 3.18
C LEU A 33 26.88 14.33 1.83
N THR A 34 25.86 13.60 1.39
CA THR A 34 25.11 13.92 0.17
C THR A 34 23.74 14.45 0.52
N VAL A 35 23.36 15.60 -0.02
CA VAL A 35 22.07 16.24 0.21
C VAL A 35 21.23 16.16 -1.06
N ILE A 36 20.02 15.57 -0.95
CA ILE A 36 19.07 15.48 -2.06
C ILE A 36 18.01 16.58 -1.88
N THR A 37 17.99 17.55 -2.80
CA THR A 37 17.09 18.71 -2.75
C THR A 37 16.17 18.75 -3.96
N GLY A 38 15.09 19.52 -3.90
CA GLY A 38 14.15 19.72 -5.00
C GLY A 38 12.73 20.01 -4.52
N LEU A 39 11.86 20.30 -5.45
CA LEU A 39 10.43 20.59 -5.19
C LEU A 39 9.71 19.37 -4.56
N SER A 40 8.59 19.63 -3.88
CA SER A 40 7.71 18.55 -3.41
C SER A 40 7.23 17.71 -4.62
N GLY A 41 7.24 16.39 -4.47
CA GLY A 41 6.88 15.47 -5.55
C GLY A 41 7.95 15.24 -6.62
N SER A 42 9.17 15.78 -6.48
CA SER A 42 10.25 15.59 -7.48
C SER A 42 10.93 14.21 -7.44
N GLY A 43 10.56 13.31 -6.53
CA GLY A 43 11.11 11.97 -6.45
C GLY A 43 12.26 11.79 -5.44
N LYS A 44 12.56 12.79 -4.59
CA LYS A 44 13.65 12.71 -3.59
C LYS A 44 13.52 11.50 -2.67
N SER A 45 12.32 11.31 -2.11
CA SER A 45 12.02 10.17 -1.23
C SER A 45 12.01 8.87 -2.02
N SER A 46 11.49 8.87 -3.24
CA SER A 46 11.49 7.70 -4.11
C SER A 46 12.90 7.23 -4.44
N LEU A 47 13.86 8.15 -4.65
CA LEU A 47 15.25 7.78 -4.85
C LEU A 47 15.91 7.28 -3.56
N ALA A 48 15.78 8.03 -2.46
CA ALA A 48 16.50 7.71 -1.22
C ALA A 48 15.93 6.49 -0.51
N PHE A 49 14.61 6.43 -0.31
CA PHE A 49 13.95 5.39 0.49
C PHE A 49 13.43 4.23 -0.37
N ASP A 50 12.65 4.53 -1.41
CA ASP A 50 11.97 3.49 -2.19
C ASP A 50 12.90 2.82 -3.22
N THR A 51 14.09 3.39 -3.48
CA THR A 51 15.09 2.84 -4.40
C THR A 51 16.33 2.35 -3.65
N ILE A 52 17.12 3.26 -3.09
CA ILE A 52 18.44 2.94 -2.52
C ILE A 52 18.30 2.15 -1.23
N TYR A 53 17.51 2.67 -0.28
CA TYR A 53 17.29 2.01 1.00
C TYR A 53 16.55 0.67 0.81
N ALA A 54 15.50 0.64 0.01
CA ALA A 54 14.74 -0.58 -0.26
C ALA A 54 15.60 -1.71 -0.83
N GLU A 55 16.47 -1.41 -1.81
CA GLU A 55 17.40 -2.41 -2.37
C GLU A 55 18.47 -2.83 -1.37
N GLY A 56 19.01 -1.91 -0.57
CA GLY A 56 19.95 -2.24 0.48
C GLY A 56 19.36 -3.14 1.55
N GLN A 57 18.14 -2.85 1.99
CA GLN A 57 17.40 -3.69 2.94
C GLN A 57 17.08 -5.06 2.34
N ARG A 58 16.65 -5.11 1.08
CA ARG A 58 16.37 -6.38 0.38
C ARG A 58 17.62 -7.28 0.33
N ARG A 59 18.77 -6.74 -0.07
CA ARG A 59 20.04 -7.48 -0.10
C ARG A 59 20.48 -7.93 1.28
N TYR A 60 20.28 -7.12 2.30
CA TYR A 60 20.57 -7.51 3.67
C TYR A 60 19.71 -8.70 4.13
N LEU A 61 18.39 -8.66 3.82
CA LEU A 61 17.50 -9.77 4.14
C LEU A 61 17.84 -11.06 3.37
N GLU A 62 18.42 -10.97 2.17
CA GLU A 62 18.88 -12.15 1.42
C GLU A 62 20.00 -12.94 2.15
N THR A 63 20.73 -12.31 3.06
CA THR A 63 21.75 -12.98 3.87
C THR A 63 21.16 -13.85 4.97
N PHE A 64 19.87 -13.71 5.28
CA PHE A 64 19.20 -14.47 6.34
C PHE A 64 18.76 -15.85 5.86
N SER A 65 18.52 -16.74 6.83
CA SER A 65 17.98 -18.07 6.56
C SER A 65 16.59 -17.99 5.89
N ALA A 66 16.21 -19.03 5.16
CA ALA A 66 14.90 -19.10 4.50
C ALA A 66 13.73 -18.91 5.50
N TYR A 67 13.88 -19.46 6.71
CA TYR A 67 12.89 -19.31 7.77
C TYR A 67 12.73 -17.84 8.20
N ALA A 68 13.85 -17.16 8.47
CA ALA A 68 13.82 -15.76 8.86
C ALA A 68 13.24 -14.86 7.76
N ARG A 69 13.58 -15.11 6.50
CA ARG A 69 13.00 -14.38 5.35
C ARG A 69 11.49 -14.55 5.25
N ASN A 70 10.97 -15.74 5.46
CA ASN A 70 9.53 -15.98 5.44
C ASN A 70 8.79 -15.27 6.57
N MET A 71 9.39 -15.12 7.75
CA MET A 71 8.81 -14.38 8.87
C MET A 71 8.84 -12.86 8.67
N LEU A 72 9.92 -12.33 8.08
CA LEU A 72 10.11 -10.90 7.86
C LEU A 72 9.36 -10.37 6.63
N GLY A 73 8.90 -11.26 5.78
CA GLY A 73 8.25 -10.93 4.52
C GLY A 73 9.25 -10.78 3.37
N VAL A 74 8.76 -10.99 2.15
CA VAL A 74 9.54 -10.80 0.93
C VAL A 74 9.46 -9.33 0.54
N LEU A 75 10.62 -8.67 0.44
CA LEU A 75 10.71 -7.32 -0.11
C LEU A 75 10.77 -7.40 -1.63
N GLU A 76 9.94 -6.62 -2.29
CA GLU A 76 9.97 -6.47 -3.73
C GLU A 76 11.24 -5.72 -4.16
N ARG A 77 11.80 -6.11 -5.29
CA ARG A 77 12.93 -5.40 -5.88
C ARG A 77 12.43 -4.08 -6.46
N PRO A 78 13.08 -2.94 -6.15
CA PRO A 78 12.73 -1.68 -6.78
C PRO A 78 12.96 -1.73 -8.30
N ASP A 79 12.19 -0.95 -9.05
CA ASP A 79 12.31 -0.84 -10.51
C ASP A 79 13.55 -0.02 -10.88
N VAL A 80 14.68 -0.74 -11.00
CA VAL A 80 15.99 -0.21 -11.39
C VAL A 80 16.73 -1.23 -12.26
N ASP A 81 17.54 -0.76 -13.17
CA ASP A 81 18.37 -1.66 -13.99
C ASP A 81 19.46 -2.28 -13.12
N LYS A 82 20.22 -1.47 -12.40
CA LYS A 82 21.35 -1.92 -11.59
C LYS A 82 21.66 -0.95 -10.46
N ILE A 83 22.04 -1.49 -9.29
CA ILE A 83 22.65 -0.73 -8.20
C ILE A 83 23.94 -1.43 -7.77
N THR A 84 25.04 -0.69 -7.73
CA THR A 84 26.37 -1.17 -7.29
C THR A 84 26.90 -0.32 -6.13
N GLY A 85 27.86 -0.86 -5.39
CA GLY A 85 28.52 -0.14 -4.30
C GLY A 85 27.65 0.03 -3.04
N LEU A 86 26.49 -0.65 -2.93
CA LEU A 86 25.66 -0.57 -1.73
C LEU A 86 26.32 -1.25 -0.53
N SER A 87 26.52 -0.47 0.52
CA SER A 87 26.84 -0.95 1.88
C SER A 87 25.54 -1.25 2.65
N PRO A 88 25.61 -1.92 3.82
CA PRO A 88 24.45 -2.03 4.71
C PRO A 88 23.85 -0.66 5.01
N VAL A 89 22.53 -0.55 4.90
CA VAL A 89 21.82 0.72 4.97
C VAL A 89 21.00 0.83 6.25
N ILE A 90 20.96 2.04 6.81
CA ILE A 90 20.06 2.41 7.91
C ILE A 90 19.25 3.61 7.45
N SER A 91 17.94 3.56 7.65
CA SER A 91 17.02 4.67 7.37
C SER A 91 16.50 5.26 8.66
N ILE A 92 16.53 6.59 8.75
CA ILE A 92 15.86 7.34 9.81
C ILE A 92 14.81 8.20 9.11
N GLU A 93 13.57 7.79 9.19
CA GLU A 93 12.46 8.48 8.54
C GLU A 93 11.65 9.29 9.54
N GLN A 94 11.19 10.44 9.10
CA GLN A 94 10.12 11.12 9.81
C GLN A 94 8.82 10.32 9.61
N LYS A 95 8.44 9.55 10.62
CA LYS A 95 7.30 8.66 10.56
C LYS A 95 6.00 9.46 10.50
N THR A 96 5.46 9.63 9.31
CA THR A 96 4.22 10.38 9.08
C THR A 96 2.98 9.50 9.14
N VAL A 97 3.11 8.18 8.96
CA VAL A 97 1.96 7.27 8.96
C VAL A 97 2.27 6.01 9.75
N ASN A 98 1.46 5.75 10.75
CA ASN A 98 1.50 4.48 11.46
C ASN A 98 0.79 3.41 10.61
N LYS A 99 1.51 2.36 10.21
CA LYS A 99 0.97 1.25 9.40
C LYS A 99 -0.07 0.39 10.15
N ASN A 100 -0.30 0.67 11.43
CA ASN A 100 -1.31 -0.03 12.19
C ASN A 100 -2.71 0.56 11.87
N PRO A 101 -3.62 -0.18 11.21
CA PRO A 101 -4.95 0.30 10.86
C PRO A 101 -5.81 0.69 12.08
N ARG A 102 -5.42 0.25 13.28
CA ARG A 102 -6.09 0.62 14.54
C ARG A 102 -5.55 1.90 15.18
N SER A 103 -4.56 2.55 14.60
CA SER A 103 -3.92 3.76 15.17
C SER A 103 -4.35 5.06 14.49
N THR A 104 -5.43 5.05 13.73
CA THR A 104 -6.04 6.29 13.26
C THR A 104 -6.72 7.01 14.42
N ILE A 105 -6.76 8.35 14.36
CA ILE A 105 -7.43 9.17 15.38
C ILE A 105 -8.86 8.65 15.61
N GLY A 106 -9.59 8.35 14.55
CA GLY A 106 -10.96 7.86 14.63
C GLY A 106 -11.13 6.55 15.42
N THR A 107 -10.16 5.64 15.34
CA THR A 107 -10.20 4.36 16.07
C THR A 107 -9.65 4.47 17.48
N THR A 108 -8.63 5.31 17.70
CA THR A 108 -8.03 5.53 19.03
C THR A 108 -8.96 6.31 19.96
N THR A 109 -9.76 7.21 19.40
CA THR A 109 -10.74 8.05 20.14
C THR A 109 -12.13 7.45 20.17
N GLU A 110 -12.33 6.25 19.65
CA GLU A 110 -13.64 5.57 19.52
C GLU A 110 -14.68 6.33 18.67
N ILE A 111 -14.29 7.48 18.09
CA ILE A 111 -15.19 8.28 17.21
C ILE A 111 -15.74 7.45 16.07
N TYR A 112 -14.93 6.53 15.54
CA TYR A 112 -15.33 5.66 14.43
C TYR A 112 -16.52 4.75 14.83
N ASP A 113 -16.56 4.24 16.05
CA ASP A 113 -17.64 3.37 16.51
C ASP A 113 -18.92 4.18 16.73
N PHE A 114 -18.82 5.40 17.26
CA PHE A 114 -19.96 6.32 17.34
C PHE A 114 -20.49 6.72 15.96
N LEU A 115 -19.61 7.00 15.01
CA LEU A 115 -20.02 7.29 13.63
C LEU A 115 -20.70 6.08 12.99
N ARG A 116 -20.19 4.88 13.16
CA ARG A 116 -20.86 3.66 12.66
C ARG A 116 -22.27 3.52 13.23
N LEU A 117 -22.42 3.75 14.53
CA LEU A 117 -23.73 3.69 15.18
C LEU A 117 -24.66 4.77 14.63
N LEU A 118 -24.18 6.00 14.51
CA LEU A 118 -24.94 7.11 13.94
C LEU A 118 -25.44 6.80 12.54
N TYR A 119 -24.52 6.39 11.64
CA TYR A 119 -24.87 6.04 10.27
C TYR A 119 -25.79 4.83 10.21
N ALA A 120 -25.63 3.83 11.06
CA ALA A 120 -26.50 2.68 11.10
C ALA A 120 -27.95 3.00 11.53
N ARG A 121 -28.12 4.03 12.39
CA ARG A 121 -29.41 4.41 12.99
C ARG A 121 -30.12 5.56 12.30
N ALA A 122 -29.38 6.53 11.79
CA ALA A 122 -29.93 7.83 11.35
C ALA A 122 -29.63 8.16 9.89
N SER A 123 -28.89 7.33 9.12
CA SER A 123 -28.59 7.64 7.73
C SER A 123 -29.43 6.85 6.74
N ASP A 124 -29.59 7.43 5.56
CA ASP A 124 -30.09 6.74 4.38
C ASP A 124 -28.93 6.19 3.55
N ALA A 125 -28.97 4.93 3.21
CA ALA A 125 -27.96 4.31 2.35
C ALA A 125 -28.37 4.44 0.87
N TYR A 126 -27.40 4.79 0.03
CA TYR A 126 -27.59 4.89 -1.41
C TYR A 126 -26.59 3.99 -2.15
N SER A 127 -27.04 3.38 -3.22
CA SER A 127 -26.17 2.58 -4.10
C SER A 127 -25.19 3.48 -4.82
N TYR A 128 -23.89 3.23 -4.67
CA TYR A 128 -22.84 4.00 -5.38
C TYR A 128 -22.85 3.78 -6.90
N LYS A 129 -23.48 2.69 -7.39
CA LYS A 129 -23.59 2.40 -8.82
C LYS A 129 -24.79 3.07 -9.48
N SER A 130 -25.93 3.09 -8.81
CA SER A 130 -27.20 3.56 -9.41
C SER A 130 -27.74 4.83 -8.78
N GLY A 131 -27.19 5.28 -7.64
CA GLY A 131 -27.72 6.42 -6.88
C GLY A 131 -29.07 6.11 -6.20
N ALA A 132 -29.61 4.90 -6.36
CA ALA A 132 -30.90 4.54 -5.78
C ALA A 132 -30.79 4.36 -4.26
N LYS A 133 -31.80 4.83 -3.54
CA LYS A 133 -31.92 4.62 -2.08
C LYS A 133 -32.06 3.13 -1.79
N MET A 134 -31.25 2.63 -0.88
CA MET A 134 -31.31 1.25 -0.40
C MET A 134 -32.34 1.13 0.70
N VAL A 135 -33.25 0.20 0.57
CA VAL A 135 -34.32 -0.07 1.54
C VAL A 135 -34.09 -1.43 2.17
N LYS A 136 -34.21 -1.50 3.50
CA LYS A 136 -34.25 -2.77 4.21
C LYS A 136 -35.70 -3.30 4.17
N TYR A 137 -35.92 -4.41 3.51
CA TYR A 137 -37.20 -5.08 3.52
C TYR A 137 -37.33 -6.02 4.72
N THR A 138 -38.54 -6.13 5.29
CA THR A 138 -38.90 -7.20 6.22
C THR A 138 -39.09 -8.50 5.42
N GLU A 139 -39.05 -9.64 6.12
CA GLU A 139 -39.27 -10.95 5.48
C GLU A 139 -40.64 -11.05 4.79
N GLU A 140 -41.68 -10.52 5.45
CA GLU A 140 -43.02 -10.46 4.88
C GLU A 140 -43.06 -9.64 3.59
N LYS A 141 -42.36 -8.49 3.57
CA LYS A 141 -42.32 -7.63 2.38
C LYS A 141 -41.55 -8.25 1.24
N ILE A 142 -40.49 -9.01 1.56
CA ILE A 142 -39.75 -9.79 0.54
C ILE A 142 -40.65 -10.84 -0.08
N LEU A 143 -41.40 -11.56 0.76
CA LEU A 143 -42.34 -12.60 0.29
C LEU A 143 -43.42 -12.00 -0.60
N GLU A 144 -44.05 -10.91 -0.17
CA GLU A 144 -45.04 -10.17 -0.95
C GLU A 144 -44.50 -9.75 -2.31
N LEU A 145 -43.33 -9.14 -2.36
CA LEU A 145 -42.69 -8.73 -3.61
C LEU A 145 -42.36 -9.92 -4.54
N ILE A 146 -41.97 -11.06 -3.98
CA ILE A 146 -41.68 -12.26 -4.78
C ILE A 146 -42.99 -12.79 -5.38
N LEU A 147 -44.04 -12.89 -4.60
CA LEU A 147 -45.34 -13.38 -5.06
C LEU A 147 -45.95 -12.44 -6.13
N GLU A 148 -45.92 -11.14 -5.89
CA GLU A 148 -46.44 -10.14 -6.83
C GLU A 148 -45.65 -10.11 -8.16
N LYS A 149 -44.34 -10.12 -8.10
CA LYS A 149 -43.48 -9.90 -9.28
C LYS A 149 -43.22 -11.15 -10.11
N TYR A 150 -43.31 -12.34 -9.49
CA TYR A 150 -42.92 -13.60 -10.10
C TYR A 150 -44.04 -14.65 -10.09
N GLU A 151 -45.27 -14.22 -9.89
CA GLU A 151 -46.42 -15.11 -9.96
C GLU A 151 -46.46 -15.91 -11.28
N GLY A 152 -46.65 -17.20 -11.19
CA GLY A 152 -46.67 -18.13 -12.34
C GLY A 152 -45.28 -18.38 -13.00
N LYS A 153 -44.19 -17.84 -12.47
CA LYS A 153 -42.83 -18.06 -13.00
C LYS A 153 -42.06 -19.09 -12.17
N ARG A 154 -41.18 -19.85 -12.82
CA ARG A 154 -40.21 -20.66 -12.10
C ARG A 154 -39.07 -19.77 -11.62
N ILE A 155 -38.80 -19.77 -10.34
CA ILE A 155 -37.71 -18.99 -9.72
C ILE A 155 -36.80 -19.91 -8.92
N TYR A 156 -35.53 -19.48 -8.78
CA TYR A 156 -34.56 -20.08 -7.88
C TYR A 156 -34.25 -19.08 -6.79
N ILE A 157 -34.38 -19.47 -5.53
CA ILE A 157 -33.98 -18.64 -4.39
C ILE A 157 -32.59 -19.11 -3.98
N LEU A 158 -31.60 -18.20 -4.05
CA LEU A 158 -30.21 -18.48 -3.75
C LEU A 158 -29.73 -17.59 -2.62
N ALA A 159 -29.09 -18.18 -1.61
CA ALA A 159 -28.40 -17.44 -0.55
C ALA A 159 -26.89 -17.66 -0.66
N PRO A 160 -26.09 -16.60 -0.65
CA PRO A 160 -24.62 -16.73 -0.68
C PRO A 160 -24.13 -17.26 0.67
N VAL A 161 -23.66 -18.52 0.71
CA VAL A 161 -23.10 -19.13 1.93
C VAL A 161 -21.68 -18.63 2.17
N VAL A 162 -20.91 -18.37 1.11
CA VAL A 162 -19.54 -17.86 1.19
C VAL A 162 -19.39 -16.68 0.24
N LYS A 163 -18.88 -15.55 0.76
CA LYS A 163 -18.63 -14.34 -0.02
C LYS A 163 -17.21 -13.83 0.27
N ASN A 164 -16.42 -13.65 -0.79
CA ASN A 164 -15.07 -13.07 -0.73
C ASN A 164 -14.09 -13.76 0.27
N ARG A 165 -14.13 -15.07 0.41
CA ARG A 165 -13.11 -15.83 1.14
C ARG A 165 -12.08 -16.42 0.16
N LYS A 166 -10.79 -16.24 0.48
CA LYS A 166 -9.70 -17.02 -0.12
C LYS A 166 -9.61 -18.36 0.61
N GLY A 167 -9.71 -19.44 -0.13
CA GLY A 167 -9.62 -20.80 0.38
C GLY A 167 -10.96 -21.40 0.80
N HIS A 168 -10.95 -22.71 0.98
CA HIS A 168 -12.08 -23.53 1.41
C HIS A 168 -12.35 -23.42 2.89
#